data_26709df656e089eb7ac6d84d2f99cf7a
#
_entry.id   26709df656e089eb7ac6d84d2f99cf7a
#
_cell.length_a   1.000
_cell.length_b   1.000
_cell.length_c   1.000
_cell.angle_alpha   90.00
_cell.angle_beta   90.00
_cell.angle_gamma   90.00
#
_symmetry.space_group_name_H-M   'P 1'
#
loop_
_entity.id
_entity.type
_entity.pdbx_description
1 polymer ?
#
loop_
_entity_poly.entity_id
_entity_poly.type
_entity_poly.pdbx_seq_one_letter_code
_entity_poly.pdbx_strand_id
1 'polypeptide(L)'
;GDDVGEGVVAAVSGRTRIRINPGALHALQNYYRGKYPGMRLAAASSADTPLAVRIGRSALAQLEIFPGVTAREVFAIGWPEGFEGNLQIGRTPPLSANKAATHFPILRRETGVPFDEMVFFDDCNWGDHCAAVAQNCVEKTSGLGPVTVRTPRGMRVDEWERALKLYGDRAASLVAEP
;
A
#
# COMPACT_ATOMS: atom_id res chain seq x y z
N GLY A 1 -4.54 -28.21 4.66
CA GLY A 1 -4.31 -27.00 5.41
C GLY A 1 -2.83 -26.76 5.49
N ASP A 2 -2.35 -25.74 4.81
CA ASP A 2 -0.95 -25.36 4.86
C ASP A 2 -0.72 -24.69 6.20
N ASP A 3 -0.15 -25.42 7.12
CA ASP A 3 0.42 -24.92 8.35
C ASP A 3 1.65 -24.08 7.98
N VAL A 4 1.41 -22.92 7.44
CA VAL A 4 2.46 -21.92 7.27
C VAL A 4 2.63 -21.31 8.65
N GLY A 5 3.63 -21.76 9.37
CA GLY A 5 3.97 -21.20 10.67
C GLY A 5 3.98 -19.66 10.58
N GLU A 6 3.52 -19.00 11.63
CA GLU A 6 3.56 -17.54 11.69
C GLU A 6 5.03 -17.12 11.72
N GLY A 7 5.48 -16.45 10.67
CA GLY A 7 6.77 -15.77 10.67
C GLY A 7 6.81 -14.62 11.69
N VAL A 8 7.80 -13.77 11.64
CA VAL A 8 7.91 -12.59 12.54
C VAL A 8 6.86 -11.53 12.12
N VAL A 9 5.63 -11.70 12.59
CA VAL A 9 4.50 -10.79 12.27
C VAL A 9 4.43 -9.55 13.15
N ALA A 10 5.29 -9.45 14.18
CA ALA A 10 5.35 -8.29 15.05
C ALA A 10 6.76 -8.04 15.59
N ALA A 11 7.11 -6.77 15.77
CA ALA A 11 8.35 -6.31 16.40
C ALA A 11 8.03 -5.28 17.49
N VAL A 12 8.99 -5.02 18.39
CA VAL A 12 8.84 -4.00 19.45
C VAL A 12 9.78 -2.84 19.16
N SER A 13 9.24 -1.63 19.14
CA SER A 13 10.01 -0.38 19.10
C SER A 13 9.75 0.41 20.38
N GLY A 14 10.74 0.45 21.26
CA GLY A 14 10.56 1.00 22.59
C GLY A 14 9.50 0.21 23.38
N ARG A 15 8.34 0.85 23.67
CA ARG A 15 7.19 0.21 24.31
C ARG A 15 6.06 -0.13 23.34
N THR A 16 6.22 0.18 22.06
CA THR A 16 5.18 0.01 21.05
C THR A 16 5.41 -1.27 20.27
N ARG A 17 4.37 -2.09 20.20
CA ARG A 17 4.34 -3.26 19.33
C ARG A 17 3.89 -2.84 17.93
N ILE A 18 4.75 -3.06 16.95
CA ILE A 18 4.47 -2.88 15.53
C ILE A 18 4.14 -4.24 14.96
N ARG A 19 3.03 -4.35 14.25
CA ARG A 19 2.57 -5.60 13.66
C ARG A 19 1.95 -5.38 12.30
N ILE A 20 1.92 -6.44 11.50
CA ILE A 20 1.12 -6.48 10.27
C ILE A 20 -0.34 -6.70 10.68
N ASN A 21 -1.25 -5.87 10.16
CA ASN A 21 -2.69 -6.05 10.38
C ASN A 21 -3.20 -7.30 9.65
N PRO A 22 -4.23 -7.99 10.18
CA PRO A 22 -4.69 -9.26 9.60
C PRO A 22 -5.07 -9.17 8.12
N GLY A 23 -5.75 -8.11 7.71
CA GLY A 23 -6.10 -7.91 6.30
C GLY A 23 -4.88 -7.64 5.42
N ALA A 24 -3.89 -6.87 5.94
CA ALA A 24 -2.63 -6.65 5.24
C ALA A 24 -1.85 -7.97 5.08
N LEU A 25 -1.76 -8.76 6.14
CA LEU A 25 -1.10 -10.06 6.08
C LEU A 25 -1.78 -10.98 5.07
N HIS A 26 -3.11 -11.09 5.12
CA HIS A 26 -3.90 -11.87 4.16
C HIS A 26 -3.63 -11.42 2.70
N ALA A 27 -3.65 -10.12 2.45
CA ALA A 27 -3.40 -9.54 1.12
C ALA A 27 -1.99 -9.87 0.62
N LEU A 28 -0.98 -9.64 1.45
CA LEU A 28 0.43 -9.88 1.13
C LEU A 28 0.73 -11.37 0.90
N GLN A 29 0.16 -12.26 1.71
CA GLN A 29 0.27 -13.71 1.55
C GLN A 29 -0.35 -14.19 0.23
N ASN A 30 -1.54 -13.70 -0.11
CA ASN A 30 -2.19 -14.04 -1.36
C ASN A 30 -1.45 -13.45 -2.58
N TYR A 31 -0.92 -12.24 -2.45
CA TYR A 31 -0.08 -11.63 -3.48
C TYR A 31 1.20 -12.45 -3.73
N TYR A 32 1.92 -12.82 -2.68
CA TYR A 32 3.12 -13.66 -2.77
C TYR A 32 2.84 -15.01 -3.45
N ARG A 33 1.66 -15.59 -3.20
CA ARG A 33 1.19 -16.84 -3.85
C ARG A 33 0.72 -16.65 -5.30
N GLY A 34 0.83 -15.44 -5.86
CA GLY A 34 0.46 -15.16 -7.25
C GLY A 34 -1.05 -15.05 -7.51
N LYS A 35 -1.88 -14.85 -6.47
CA LYS A 35 -3.35 -14.73 -6.66
C LYS A 35 -3.79 -13.46 -7.42
N TYR A 36 -2.90 -12.48 -7.54
CA TYR A 36 -3.22 -11.19 -8.15
C TYR A 36 -2.25 -10.89 -9.30
N PRO A 37 -2.39 -11.55 -10.47
CA PRO A 37 -1.48 -11.36 -11.59
C PRO A 37 -1.49 -9.89 -12.06
N GLY A 38 -0.28 -9.36 -12.34
CA GLY A 38 -0.12 -7.97 -12.78
C GLY A 38 -0.15 -6.92 -11.65
N MET A 39 -0.63 -7.25 -10.45
CA MET A 39 -0.59 -6.35 -9.30
C MET A 39 0.86 -6.08 -8.89
N ARG A 40 1.13 -4.88 -8.37
CA ARG A 40 2.39 -4.48 -7.75
C ARG A 40 2.12 -3.72 -6.48
N LEU A 41 3.05 -3.78 -5.54
CA LEU A 41 2.89 -3.14 -4.23
C LEU A 41 3.70 -1.85 -4.13
N ALA A 42 3.12 -0.86 -3.45
CA ALA A 42 3.77 0.39 -3.11
C ALA A 42 3.42 0.83 -1.69
N ALA A 43 4.28 1.64 -1.08
CA ALA A 43 4.03 2.26 0.22
C ALA A 43 3.97 3.78 0.09
N ALA A 44 2.95 4.40 0.68
CA ALA A 44 2.78 5.84 0.81
C ALA A 44 2.57 6.19 2.30
N SER A 45 3.65 6.41 3.03
CA SER A 45 3.62 6.70 4.46
C SER A 45 4.09 8.11 4.76
N SER A 46 3.25 8.90 5.42
CA SER A 46 3.60 10.24 5.89
C SER A 46 4.20 10.24 7.30
N ALA A 47 5.11 9.31 7.58
CA ALA A 47 5.88 9.26 8.84
C ALA A 47 6.53 10.63 9.13
N ASP A 48 6.27 11.17 10.32
CA ASP A 48 6.50 12.59 10.63
C ASP A 48 7.89 12.91 11.19
N THR A 49 8.62 11.89 11.62
CA THR A 49 9.95 12.05 12.19
C THR A 49 10.97 11.13 11.51
N PRO A 50 12.27 11.48 11.52
CA PRO A 50 13.32 10.58 11.04
C PRO A 50 13.30 9.22 11.75
N LEU A 51 12.92 9.19 13.02
CA LEU A 51 12.76 7.94 13.77
C LEU A 51 11.60 7.11 13.22
N ALA A 52 10.43 7.71 12.98
CA ALA A 52 9.27 7.02 12.42
C ALA A 52 9.57 6.45 11.01
N VAL A 53 10.31 7.19 10.19
CA VAL A 53 10.77 6.70 8.88
C VAL A 53 11.67 5.46 9.03
N ARG A 54 12.66 5.52 9.94
CA ARG A 54 13.53 4.35 10.21
C ARG A 54 12.74 3.16 10.72
N ILE A 55 11.80 3.38 11.64
CA ILE A 55 10.92 2.33 12.15
C ILE A 55 10.11 1.69 11.01
N GLY A 56 9.49 2.48 10.16
CA GLY A 56 8.70 1.99 9.03
C GLY A 56 9.54 1.15 8.05
N ARG A 57 10.73 1.63 7.68
CA ARG A 57 11.66 0.88 6.82
C ARG A 57 12.16 -0.40 7.49
N SER A 58 12.50 -0.33 8.78
CA SER A 58 12.94 -1.48 9.57
C SER A 58 11.80 -2.52 9.70
N ALA A 59 10.57 -2.07 9.89
CA ALA A 59 9.42 -2.97 9.95
C ALA A 59 9.23 -3.74 8.63
N LEU A 60 9.35 -3.08 7.48
CA LEU A 60 9.32 -3.77 6.18
C LEU A 60 10.42 -4.83 6.05
N ALA A 61 11.61 -4.55 6.57
CA ALA A 61 12.76 -5.46 6.49
C ALA A 61 12.73 -6.62 7.48
N GLN A 62 11.99 -6.50 8.59
CA GLN A 62 12.01 -7.48 9.68
C GLN A 62 10.70 -8.26 9.83
N LEU A 63 9.56 -7.66 9.47
CA LEU A 63 8.28 -8.37 9.55
C LEU A 63 8.16 -9.35 8.39
N GLU A 64 7.76 -10.56 8.73
CA GLU A 64 7.65 -11.67 7.78
C GLU A 64 6.19 -11.92 7.39
N ILE A 65 5.99 -12.18 6.12
CA ILE A 65 4.70 -12.58 5.54
C ILE A 65 4.53 -14.10 5.63
N PHE A 66 5.62 -14.80 5.47
CA PHE A 66 5.81 -16.22 5.75
C PHE A 66 7.16 -16.38 6.44
N PRO A 67 7.41 -17.52 7.16
CA PRO A 67 8.72 -17.76 7.72
C PRO A 67 9.84 -17.60 6.68
N GLY A 68 10.76 -16.68 6.96
CA GLY A 68 11.88 -16.38 6.07
C GLY A 68 11.56 -15.48 4.86
N VAL A 69 10.33 -14.98 4.72
CA VAL A 69 9.94 -14.06 3.64
C VAL A 69 9.48 -12.74 4.25
N THR A 70 10.29 -11.71 4.12
CA THR A 70 10.00 -10.38 4.68
C THR A 70 8.98 -9.59 3.86
N ALA A 71 8.32 -8.64 4.50
CA ALA A 71 7.44 -7.69 3.81
C ALA A 71 8.21 -6.91 2.73
N ARG A 72 9.48 -6.57 2.97
CA ARG A 72 10.33 -5.88 1.99
C ARG A 72 10.50 -6.67 0.71
N GLU A 73 10.77 -7.96 0.80
CA GLU A 73 10.90 -8.85 -0.36
C GLU A 73 9.60 -8.93 -1.15
N VAL A 74 8.46 -9.01 -0.44
CA VAL A 74 7.13 -9.03 -1.07
C VAL A 74 6.82 -7.71 -1.80
N PHE A 75 7.22 -6.56 -1.23
CA PHE A 75 7.08 -5.25 -1.89
C PHE A 75 8.00 -5.07 -3.09
N ALA A 76 9.07 -5.86 -3.22
CA ALA A 76 9.98 -5.83 -4.37
C ALA A 76 9.48 -6.64 -5.57
N ILE A 77 8.51 -7.55 -5.38
CA ILE A 77 8.00 -8.41 -6.46
C ILE A 77 7.43 -7.57 -7.61
N GLY A 78 7.84 -7.89 -8.83
CA GLY A 78 7.39 -7.24 -10.06
C GLY A 78 8.06 -5.88 -10.35
N TRP A 79 8.99 -5.44 -9.53
CA TRP A 79 9.84 -4.27 -9.77
C TRP A 79 11.25 -4.68 -10.20
N PRO A 80 12.01 -3.82 -10.89
CA PRO A 80 13.42 -4.08 -11.17
C PRO A 80 14.24 -4.27 -9.88
N GLU A 81 15.31 -5.05 -9.96
CA GLU A 81 16.22 -5.24 -8.84
C GLU A 81 16.73 -3.89 -8.29
N GLY A 82 16.68 -3.73 -6.98
CA GLY A 82 17.10 -2.49 -6.31
C GLY A 82 16.15 -1.29 -6.47
N PHE A 83 15.01 -1.46 -7.15
CA PHE A 83 14.03 -0.38 -7.28
C PHE A 83 13.40 -0.03 -5.94
N GLU A 84 13.41 1.25 -5.59
CA GLU A 84 12.81 1.80 -4.37
C GLU A 84 11.77 2.91 -4.63
N GLY A 85 11.51 3.24 -5.89
CA GLY A 85 10.54 4.26 -6.27
C GLY A 85 9.11 3.96 -5.81
N ASN A 86 8.80 2.70 -5.53
CA ASN A 86 7.54 2.27 -4.95
C ASN A 86 7.42 2.49 -3.42
N LEU A 87 8.49 2.94 -2.73
CA LEU A 87 8.52 3.12 -1.27
C LEU A 87 8.64 4.60 -0.89
N GLN A 88 7.53 5.32 -0.90
CA GLN A 88 7.48 6.72 -0.52
C GLN A 88 7.15 6.84 0.97
N ILE A 89 8.19 6.91 1.81
CA ILE A 89 8.06 6.89 3.27
C ILE A 89 8.72 8.12 3.88
N GLY A 90 7.94 8.98 4.50
CA GLY A 90 8.40 10.17 5.22
C GLY A 90 7.67 11.45 4.86
N ARG A 91 8.16 12.57 5.41
CA ARG A 91 7.71 13.94 5.14
C ARG A 91 8.86 14.87 4.78
N THR A 92 10.07 14.35 4.64
CA THR A 92 11.20 15.16 4.17
C THR A 92 11.02 15.48 2.69
N PRO A 93 11.17 16.72 2.27
CA PRO A 93 11.04 17.08 0.86
C PRO A 93 11.84 16.15 -0.07
N PRO A 94 11.23 15.72 -1.19
CA PRO A 94 9.99 16.22 -1.79
C PRO A 94 8.70 15.69 -1.19
N LEU A 95 8.73 14.84 -0.15
CA LEU A 95 7.54 14.33 0.53
C LEU A 95 6.97 15.37 1.54
N SER A 96 5.70 15.24 1.88
CA SER A 96 5.01 16.07 2.87
C SER A 96 3.92 15.29 3.63
N ALA A 97 3.19 15.96 4.52
CA ALA A 97 2.02 15.36 5.15
C ALA A 97 0.86 15.10 4.17
N ASN A 98 0.81 15.85 3.07
CA ASN A 98 -0.24 15.72 2.05
C ASN A 98 0.17 14.66 1.01
N LYS A 99 -0.37 13.45 1.17
CA LYS A 99 -0.07 12.32 0.27
C LYS A 99 -0.54 12.59 -1.17
N ALA A 100 -1.67 13.25 -1.34
CA ALA A 100 -2.19 13.59 -2.66
C ALA A 100 -1.30 14.58 -3.42
N ALA A 101 -0.65 15.51 -2.69
CA ALA A 101 0.23 16.50 -3.30
C ALA A 101 1.66 15.98 -3.59
N THR A 102 2.11 14.94 -2.87
CA THR A 102 3.51 14.51 -2.96
C THR A 102 3.67 13.02 -3.23
N HIS A 103 3.23 12.15 -2.33
CA HIS A 103 3.47 10.70 -2.42
C HIS A 103 2.89 10.10 -3.71
N PHE A 104 1.63 10.40 -4.02
CA PHE A 104 0.95 9.84 -5.18
C PHE A 104 1.50 10.36 -6.52
N PRO A 105 1.73 11.66 -6.72
CA PRO A 105 2.42 12.14 -7.91
C PRO A 105 3.81 11.55 -8.11
N ILE A 106 4.56 11.33 -7.01
CA ILE A 106 5.88 10.68 -7.08
C ILE A 106 5.71 9.20 -7.44
N LEU A 107 4.82 8.46 -6.77
CA LEU A 107 4.54 7.06 -7.10
C LEU A 107 4.16 6.92 -8.57
N ARG A 108 3.23 7.75 -9.07
CA ARG A 108 2.83 7.73 -10.48
C ARG A 108 4.00 7.93 -11.43
N ARG A 109 4.88 8.89 -11.13
CA ARG A 109 6.07 9.19 -11.94
C ARG A 109 7.10 8.06 -11.90
N GLU A 110 7.45 7.56 -10.69
CA GLU A 110 8.49 6.57 -10.49
C GLU A 110 8.07 5.19 -10.99
N THR A 111 6.80 4.83 -10.80
CA THR A 111 6.30 3.48 -11.14
C THR A 111 5.70 3.39 -12.54
N GLY A 112 5.32 4.52 -13.12
CA GLY A 112 4.57 4.57 -14.39
C GLY A 112 3.11 4.10 -14.28
N VAL A 113 2.66 3.66 -13.10
CA VAL A 113 1.27 3.19 -12.89
C VAL A 113 0.32 4.38 -12.86
N PRO A 114 -0.72 4.43 -13.70
CA PRO A 114 -1.72 5.50 -13.70
C PRO A 114 -2.51 5.53 -12.39
N PHE A 115 -3.03 6.70 -12.00
CA PHE A 115 -3.80 6.85 -10.76
C PHE A 115 -5.06 5.98 -10.74
N ASP A 116 -5.76 5.86 -11.86
CA ASP A 116 -6.97 5.05 -11.99
C ASP A 116 -6.71 3.53 -11.94
N GLU A 117 -5.47 3.10 -12.04
CA GLU A 117 -5.04 1.72 -11.81
C GLU A 117 -4.55 1.47 -10.37
N MET A 118 -4.64 2.46 -9.48
CA MET A 118 -4.20 2.31 -8.10
C MET A 118 -5.35 1.99 -7.15
N VAL A 119 -5.01 1.21 -6.11
CA VAL A 119 -5.86 1.00 -4.93
C VAL A 119 -5.09 1.48 -3.70
N PHE A 120 -5.73 2.26 -2.83
CA PHE A 120 -5.10 2.86 -1.68
C PHE A 120 -5.87 2.59 -0.38
N PHE A 121 -5.13 2.19 0.63
CA PHE A 121 -5.61 1.98 1.99
C PHE A 121 -4.89 2.95 2.94
N ASP A 122 -5.64 3.56 3.85
CA ASP A 122 -5.07 4.48 4.84
C ASP A 122 -5.81 4.40 6.17
N ASP A 123 -5.06 4.35 7.27
CA ASP A 123 -5.56 4.27 8.63
C ASP A 123 -5.58 5.62 9.37
N CYS A 124 -5.28 6.71 8.68
CA CYS A 124 -5.22 8.04 9.25
C CYS A 124 -6.57 8.46 9.86
N ASN A 125 -6.53 8.85 11.15
CA ASN A 125 -7.69 9.34 11.90
C ASN A 125 -7.69 10.87 12.10
N TRP A 126 -6.63 11.57 11.68
CA TRP A 126 -6.47 13.03 11.82
C TRP A 126 -6.93 13.82 10.58
N GLY A 127 -7.28 13.14 9.53
CA GLY A 127 -7.74 13.68 8.25
C GLY A 127 -8.20 12.56 7.33
N ASP A 128 -8.68 12.91 6.16
CA ASP A 128 -9.11 11.94 5.15
C ASP A 128 -8.15 11.93 3.97
N HIS A 129 -7.05 11.18 4.11
CA HIS A 129 -6.09 10.99 3.02
C HIS A 129 -6.73 10.22 1.85
N CYS A 130 -7.66 9.31 2.12
CA CYS A 130 -8.37 8.57 1.09
C CYS A 130 -9.19 9.50 0.20
N ALA A 131 -10.02 10.38 0.80
CA ALA A 131 -10.78 11.37 0.05
C ALA A 131 -9.86 12.34 -0.70
N ALA A 132 -8.81 12.86 -0.05
CA ALA A 132 -7.87 13.77 -0.68
C ALA A 132 -7.17 13.15 -1.90
N VAL A 133 -6.75 11.89 -1.81
CA VAL A 133 -6.10 11.17 -2.92
C VAL A 133 -7.10 10.91 -4.05
N ALA A 134 -8.30 10.40 -3.74
CA ALA A 134 -9.32 10.12 -4.75
C ALA A 134 -9.74 11.37 -5.54
N GLN A 135 -9.79 12.54 -4.89
CA GLN A 135 -10.23 13.79 -5.51
C GLN A 135 -9.12 14.52 -6.27
N ASN A 136 -7.87 14.45 -5.82
CA ASN A 136 -6.80 15.27 -6.35
C ASN A 136 -5.81 14.49 -7.22
N CYS A 137 -5.77 13.16 -7.12
CA CYS A 137 -4.94 12.31 -7.96
C CYS A 137 -5.82 11.70 -9.06
N VAL A 138 -6.08 12.46 -10.12
CA VAL A 138 -6.98 12.06 -11.20
C VAL A 138 -6.22 11.94 -12.50
N GLU A 139 -6.40 10.84 -13.24
CA GLU A 139 -5.87 10.70 -14.59
C GLU A 139 -6.66 11.58 -15.56
N LYS A 140 -5.93 12.29 -16.42
CA LYS A 140 -6.55 13.19 -17.38
C LYS A 140 -7.35 12.46 -18.45
N THR A 141 -6.95 11.25 -18.78
CA THR A 141 -7.56 10.45 -19.84
C THR A 141 -8.89 9.84 -19.44
N SER A 142 -9.00 9.32 -18.22
CA SER A 142 -10.20 8.66 -17.72
C SER A 142 -11.07 9.53 -16.79
N GLY A 143 -10.50 10.63 -16.26
CA GLY A 143 -11.17 11.42 -15.24
C GLY A 143 -11.26 10.72 -13.87
N LEU A 144 -10.55 9.58 -13.68
CA LEU A 144 -10.63 8.75 -12.48
C LEU A 144 -9.35 8.83 -11.64
N GLY A 145 -9.52 8.77 -10.32
CA GLY A 145 -8.45 8.64 -9.34
C GLY A 145 -8.32 7.21 -8.80
N PRO A 146 -7.45 6.97 -7.81
CA PRO A 146 -7.34 5.69 -7.14
C PRO A 146 -8.66 5.23 -6.50
N VAL A 147 -8.89 3.91 -6.46
CA VAL A 147 -9.87 3.35 -5.53
C VAL A 147 -9.31 3.47 -4.12
N THR A 148 -10.04 4.07 -3.22
CA THR A 148 -9.56 4.32 -1.85
C THR A 148 -10.46 3.69 -0.80
N VAL A 149 -9.85 3.09 0.22
CA VAL A 149 -10.57 2.47 1.34
C VAL A 149 -9.92 2.90 2.66
N ARG A 150 -10.69 3.58 3.51
CA ARG A 150 -10.25 3.90 4.87
C ARG A 150 -10.23 2.65 5.74
N THR A 151 -9.14 2.50 6.52
CA THR A 151 -8.89 1.37 7.41
C THR A 151 -8.54 1.85 8.82
N PRO A 152 -9.41 2.62 9.51
CA PRO A 152 -9.07 3.38 10.72
C PRO A 152 -8.66 2.52 11.92
N ARG A 153 -8.83 1.22 11.85
CA ARG A 153 -8.41 0.23 12.86
C ARG A 153 -7.34 -0.73 12.34
N GLY A 154 -6.65 -0.33 11.26
CA GLY A 154 -5.81 -1.21 10.46
C GLY A 154 -6.62 -2.05 9.47
N MET A 155 -6.01 -2.43 8.37
CA MET A 155 -6.70 -3.13 7.27
C MET A 155 -7.21 -4.51 7.72
N ARG A 156 -8.50 -4.76 7.47
CA ARG A 156 -9.18 -6.04 7.67
C ARG A 156 -9.38 -6.76 6.34
N VAL A 157 -9.68 -8.05 6.38
CA VAL A 157 -9.88 -8.86 5.17
C VAL A 157 -11.06 -8.36 4.34
N ASP A 158 -12.19 -8.03 4.98
CA ASP A 158 -13.37 -7.48 4.31
C ASP A 158 -13.12 -6.13 3.63
N GLU A 159 -12.24 -5.29 4.18
CA GLU A 159 -11.83 -4.03 3.57
C GLU A 159 -10.95 -4.25 2.33
N TRP A 160 -10.08 -5.25 2.38
CA TRP A 160 -9.30 -5.67 1.22
C TRP A 160 -10.19 -6.20 0.10
N GLU A 161 -11.08 -7.14 0.40
CA GLU A 161 -12.00 -7.72 -0.58
C GLU A 161 -12.93 -6.67 -1.21
N ARG A 162 -13.43 -5.74 -0.38
CA ARG A 162 -14.23 -4.61 -0.86
C ARG A 162 -13.45 -3.74 -1.85
N ALA A 163 -12.18 -3.45 -1.59
CA ALA A 163 -11.36 -2.64 -2.48
C ALA A 163 -11.15 -3.33 -3.83
N LEU A 164 -10.87 -4.64 -3.83
CA LEU A 164 -10.73 -5.42 -5.06
C LEU A 164 -12.01 -5.45 -5.87
N LYS A 165 -13.16 -5.60 -5.18
CA LYS A 165 -14.46 -5.55 -5.85
C LYS A 165 -14.71 -4.19 -6.50
N LEU A 166 -14.50 -3.10 -5.78
CA LEU A 166 -14.66 -1.73 -6.31
C LEU A 166 -13.77 -1.48 -7.52
N TYR A 167 -12.53 -1.96 -7.47
CA TYR A 167 -11.60 -1.85 -8.59
C TYR A 167 -12.09 -2.68 -9.80
N GLY A 168 -12.50 -3.93 -9.58
CA GLY A 168 -13.01 -4.80 -10.63
C GLY A 168 -14.29 -4.27 -11.29
N ASP A 169 -15.25 -3.81 -10.50
CA ASP A 169 -16.49 -3.22 -11.00
C ASP A 169 -16.23 -1.99 -11.88
N ARG A 170 -15.27 -1.13 -11.46
CA ARG A 170 -14.86 0.03 -12.22
C ARG A 170 -14.16 -0.34 -13.54
N ALA A 171 -13.24 -1.31 -13.50
CA ALA A 171 -12.56 -1.78 -14.70
C ALA A 171 -13.52 -2.37 -15.72
N ALA A 172 -14.53 -3.13 -15.26
CA ALA A 172 -15.57 -3.67 -16.11
C ALA A 172 -16.43 -2.57 -16.77
N SER A 173 -16.74 -1.50 -16.04
CA SER A 173 -17.51 -0.37 -16.59
C SER A 173 -16.77 0.37 -17.70
N LEU A 174 -15.44 0.54 -17.58
CA LEU A 174 -14.61 1.20 -18.60
C LEU A 174 -14.52 0.38 -19.90
N VAL A 175 -14.63 -0.93 -19.83
CA VAL A 175 -14.62 -1.82 -21.01
C VAL A 175 -15.99 -1.88 -21.70
N ALA A 176 -17.06 -1.57 -20.98
CA ALA A 176 -18.44 -1.67 -21.48
C ALA A 176 -18.93 -0.40 -22.19
N GLU A 177 -18.19 0.72 -22.14
CA GLU A 177 -18.51 1.91 -22.92
C GLU A 177 -17.94 1.77 -24.35
N PRO A 178 -18.80 1.75 -25.39
CA PRO A 178 -18.41 1.57 -26.79
C PRO A 178 -17.73 2.78 -27.40
#